data_eec6de46951addcfe02938cd98a2d1a8
#
_entry.id   eec6de46951addcfe02938cd98a2d1a8
#
_cell.length_a   1.000
_cell.length_b   1.000
_cell.length_c   1.000
_cell.angle_alpha   90.00
_cell.angle_beta   90.00
_cell.angle_gamma   90.00
#
_symmetry.space_group_name_H-M   'P 1'
#
loop_
_entity.id
_entity.type
_entity.pdbx_description
1 polymer ?
#
loop_
_entity_poly.entity_id
_entity_poly.type
_entity_poly.pdbx_seq_one_letter_code
_entity_poly.pdbx_strand_id
1 'polypeptide(L)'
;MLVVLVLMLMSSAAIAEGWGNLKVRLVFGGDVPVPVKINVNKDVNFCGKHGLVDEGLLVNKENKGIANVIVYVRDKNVSVHPSYESDDPIMVDNAKCRFVPHVTPVWTKRTLMIKNSDPVGHNVQVNAILNPPINPVIPSGAMLKQTYKFSEPMPTKINCSIHPWMTGWLVIRDNPYVGVADKNGLVEIKNIPAGELEFQFWQEKVGYVREVELDGKTVLWNRGRVKLTIEDGETLDLGDVTVPAKLVK
;
A
#
# COMPACT_ATOMS: atom_id res chain seq x y z
N MET A 1 -39.25 57.20 -11.48
CA MET A 1 -39.17 55.73 -11.70
C MET A 1 -37.90 55.26 -11.05
N LEU A 2 -37.99 54.71 -9.83
CA LEU A 2 -36.82 54.27 -9.03
C LEU A 2 -36.65 52.78 -9.28
N VAL A 3 -35.54 52.36 -9.93
CA VAL A 3 -35.21 50.97 -10.15
C VAL A 3 -34.39 50.49 -8.91
N VAL A 4 -35.03 49.66 -8.09
CA VAL A 4 -34.37 48.98 -6.97
C VAL A 4 -33.67 47.75 -7.51
N LEU A 5 -32.35 47.82 -7.53
CA LEU A 5 -31.48 46.68 -7.90
C LEU A 5 -31.33 45.74 -6.67
N VAL A 6 -32.04 44.63 -6.68
CA VAL A 6 -31.88 43.59 -5.64
C VAL A 6 -30.66 42.75 -5.97
N LEU A 7 -29.56 42.96 -5.26
CA LEU A 7 -28.39 42.08 -5.28
C LEU A 7 -28.74 40.80 -4.52
N MET A 8 -28.96 39.69 -5.26
CA MET A 8 -28.96 38.35 -4.65
C MET A 8 -27.54 37.96 -4.32
N LEU A 9 -27.19 38.02 -3.05
CA LEU A 9 -25.99 37.38 -2.50
C LEU A 9 -26.20 35.86 -2.55
N MET A 10 -25.63 35.20 -3.58
CA MET A 10 -25.47 33.76 -3.57
C MET A 10 -24.40 33.41 -2.53
N SER A 11 -24.85 33.06 -1.33
CA SER A 11 -24.00 32.41 -0.35
C SER A 11 -23.64 31.04 -0.90
N SER A 12 -22.39 30.89 -1.40
CA SER A 12 -21.82 29.57 -1.61
C SER A 12 -21.63 28.95 -0.22
N ALA A 13 -22.54 28.04 0.15
CA ALA A 13 -22.28 27.16 1.27
C ALA A 13 -20.96 26.42 0.97
N ALA A 14 -19.92 26.71 1.74
CA ALA A 14 -18.74 25.85 1.78
C ALA A 14 -19.27 24.49 2.22
N ILE A 15 -19.23 23.51 1.32
CA ILE A 15 -19.47 22.11 1.67
C ILE A 15 -18.34 21.80 2.67
N ALA A 16 -18.69 21.61 3.93
CA ALA A 16 -17.75 21.13 4.93
C ALA A 16 -17.24 19.78 4.41
N GLU A 17 -15.93 19.67 4.19
CA GLU A 17 -15.36 18.40 3.78
C GLU A 17 -15.58 17.41 4.92
N GLY A 18 -16.42 16.42 4.68
CA GLY A 18 -16.63 15.30 5.56
C GLY A 18 -15.51 14.28 5.40
N TRP A 19 -15.30 13.45 6.40
CA TRP A 19 -14.25 12.42 6.43
C TRP A 19 -14.84 11.12 6.97
N GLY A 20 -14.56 10.02 6.28
CA GLY A 20 -14.93 8.70 6.74
C GLY A 20 -13.77 7.71 6.67
N ASN A 21 -14.06 6.44 6.89
CA ASN A 21 -13.04 5.40 6.90
C ASN A 21 -13.45 4.25 5.97
N LEU A 22 -12.44 3.52 5.48
CA LEU A 22 -12.64 2.23 4.83
C LEU A 22 -12.03 1.14 5.68
N LYS A 23 -12.76 0.06 5.86
CA LYS A 23 -12.29 -1.17 6.48
C LYS A 23 -12.64 -2.36 5.59
N VAL A 24 -11.71 -3.29 5.40
CA VAL A 24 -11.92 -4.51 4.61
C VAL A 24 -10.95 -5.59 5.08
N ARG A 25 -11.38 -6.83 5.03
CA ARG A 25 -10.51 -7.98 5.27
C ARG A 25 -10.36 -8.83 4.01
N LEU A 26 -9.11 -8.97 3.52
CA LEU A 26 -8.78 -9.77 2.35
C LEU A 26 -8.54 -11.21 2.76
N VAL A 27 -9.34 -12.13 2.22
CA VAL A 27 -9.35 -13.56 2.57
C VAL A 27 -8.96 -14.40 1.36
N PHE A 28 -8.16 -15.45 1.57
CA PHE A 28 -7.73 -16.35 0.52
C PHE A 28 -8.81 -17.42 0.22
N GLY A 29 -9.28 -17.46 -1.01
CA GLY A 29 -10.32 -18.36 -1.49
C GLY A 29 -9.79 -19.73 -1.97
N GLY A 30 -9.00 -20.38 -1.12
CA GLY A 30 -8.44 -21.69 -1.43
C GLY A 30 -7.82 -22.36 -0.20
N ASP A 31 -7.04 -23.43 -0.44
CA ASP A 31 -6.22 -24.05 0.58
C ASP A 31 -5.02 -23.15 0.90
N VAL A 32 -4.72 -23.00 2.19
CA VAL A 32 -3.65 -22.10 2.64
C VAL A 32 -2.30 -22.62 2.16
N PRO A 33 -1.57 -21.86 1.33
CA PRO A 33 -0.27 -22.30 0.83
C PRO A 33 0.76 -22.28 1.95
N VAL A 34 1.70 -23.22 1.88
CA VAL A 34 2.89 -23.20 2.75
C VAL A 34 3.90 -22.23 2.16
N PRO A 35 4.37 -21.24 2.91
CA PRO A 35 5.39 -20.31 2.41
C PRO A 35 6.67 -21.04 1.97
N VAL A 36 7.18 -20.70 0.80
CA VAL A 36 8.40 -21.32 0.24
C VAL A 36 9.61 -20.82 1.02
N LYS A 37 10.43 -21.75 1.55
CA LYS A 37 11.68 -21.40 2.24
C LYS A 37 12.70 -20.84 1.25
N ILE A 38 13.37 -19.77 1.64
CA ILE A 38 14.45 -19.17 0.85
C ILE A 38 15.74 -20.00 1.03
N ASN A 39 16.39 -20.34 -0.09
CA ASN A 39 17.74 -20.87 -0.08
C ASN A 39 18.73 -19.70 0.06
N VAL A 40 19.22 -19.47 1.28
CA VAL A 40 20.16 -18.39 1.59
C VAL A 40 21.57 -18.80 1.16
N ASN A 41 22.11 -18.15 0.14
CA ASN A 41 23.42 -18.44 -0.45
C ASN A 41 24.42 -17.27 -0.40
N LYS A 42 24.05 -16.17 0.26
CA LYS A 42 24.89 -14.99 0.53
C LYS A 42 24.79 -14.62 2.01
N ASP A 43 25.88 -14.14 2.59
CA ASP A 43 25.95 -13.75 4.01
C ASP A 43 25.29 -14.77 4.95
N VAL A 44 25.54 -16.07 4.66
CA VAL A 44 24.86 -17.23 5.28
C VAL A 44 24.98 -17.21 6.80
N ASN A 45 26.13 -16.74 7.31
CA ASN A 45 26.40 -16.65 8.75
C ASN A 45 25.43 -15.68 9.47
N PHE A 46 24.85 -14.71 8.75
CA PHE A 46 23.88 -13.78 9.28
C PHE A 46 22.47 -14.08 8.73
N CYS A 47 22.25 -13.97 7.43
CA CYS A 47 20.95 -14.12 6.79
C CYS A 47 20.34 -15.51 7.00
N GLY A 48 21.17 -16.57 7.01
CA GLY A 48 20.73 -17.96 7.21
C GLY A 48 20.08 -18.26 8.57
N LYS A 49 20.28 -17.37 9.56
CA LYS A 49 19.72 -17.55 10.91
C LYS A 49 18.25 -17.13 11.04
N HIS A 50 17.68 -16.49 10.01
CA HIS A 50 16.37 -15.82 10.14
C HIS A 50 15.18 -16.65 9.64
N GLY A 51 15.42 -17.86 9.11
CA GLY A 51 14.33 -18.73 8.63
C GLY A 51 13.51 -18.07 7.54
N LEU A 52 14.17 -17.43 6.57
CA LEU A 52 13.53 -16.62 5.53
C LEU A 52 12.59 -17.45 4.64
N VAL A 53 11.47 -16.85 4.29
CA VAL A 53 10.48 -17.39 3.36
C VAL A 53 10.15 -16.37 2.27
N ASP A 54 9.61 -16.83 1.15
CA ASP A 54 9.04 -15.95 0.12
C ASP A 54 7.82 -15.23 0.72
N GLU A 55 7.88 -13.90 0.80
CA GLU A 55 6.83 -13.04 1.35
C GLU A 55 5.80 -12.61 0.31
N GLY A 56 5.94 -13.05 -0.93
CA GLY A 56 5.07 -12.65 -2.03
C GLY A 56 3.61 -13.08 -1.85
N LEU A 57 3.34 -14.16 -1.11
CA LEU A 57 2.00 -14.54 -0.70
C LEU A 57 2.05 -15.15 0.71
N LEU A 58 1.66 -14.37 1.70
CA LEU A 58 1.53 -14.81 3.07
C LEU A 58 0.06 -14.89 3.45
N VAL A 59 -0.41 -16.10 3.75
CA VAL A 59 -1.79 -16.38 4.14
C VAL A 59 -1.81 -16.92 5.57
N ASN A 60 -2.62 -16.31 6.41
CA ASN A 60 -2.81 -16.73 7.79
C ASN A 60 -3.50 -18.10 7.83
N LYS A 61 -2.92 -19.06 8.55
CA LYS A 61 -3.43 -20.44 8.63
C LYS A 61 -4.75 -20.54 9.38
N GLU A 62 -5.02 -19.64 10.32
CA GLU A 62 -6.18 -19.70 11.20
C GLU A 62 -7.41 -19.07 10.57
N ASN A 63 -7.22 -17.92 9.88
CA ASN A 63 -8.33 -17.11 9.40
C ASN A 63 -8.28 -16.81 7.89
N LYS A 64 -7.33 -17.39 7.16
CA LYS A 64 -7.08 -17.20 5.72
C LYS A 64 -6.83 -15.75 5.28
N GLY A 65 -6.57 -14.84 6.20
CA GLY A 65 -6.21 -13.45 5.87
C GLY A 65 -4.95 -13.38 5.01
N ILE A 66 -4.97 -12.55 3.97
CA ILE A 66 -3.83 -12.34 3.05
C ILE A 66 -3.07 -11.09 3.49
N ALA A 67 -1.84 -11.26 3.97
CA ALA A 67 -0.98 -10.13 4.29
C ALA A 67 -0.50 -9.38 3.04
N ASN A 68 -0.10 -8.11 3.24
CA ASN A 68 0.53 -7.28 2.21
C ASN A 68 -0.35 -7.00 0.98
N VAL A 69 -1.67 -7.20 1.04
CA VAL A 69 -2.57 -6.66 0.03
C VAL A 69 -2.59 -5.14 0.16
N ILE A 70 -2.49 -4.45 -0.96
CA ILE A 70 -2.46 -3.00 -1.03
C ILE A 70 -3.81 -2.51 -1.50
N VAL A 71 -4.39 -1.55 -0.75
CA VAL A 71 -5.61 -0.83 -1.12
C VAL A 71 -5.31 0.66 -1.12
N TYR A 72 -5.63 1.37 -2.18
CA TYR A 72 -5.35 2.80 -2.25
C TYR A 72 -6.35 3.58 -3.07
N VAL A 73 -6.54 4.86 -2.72
CA VAL A 73 -7.33 5.82 -3.49
C VAL A 73 -6.56 6.20 -4.75
N ARG A 74 -7.25 6.10 -5.90
CA ARG A 74 -6.69 6.42 -7.21
C ARG A 74 -6.89 7.86 -7.63
N ASP A 75 -7.94 8.48 -7.12
CA ASP A 75 -8.29 9.84 -7.49
C ASP A 75 -7.13 10.78 -7.19
N LYS A 76 -6.93 11.73 -8.11
CA LYS A 76 -5.94 12.79 -7.97
C LYS A 76 -6.57 14.00 -7.30
N ASN A 77 -5.73 14.81 -6.66
CA ASN A 77 -6.14 16.08 -6.04
C ASN A 77 -7.26 15.92 -5.01
N VAL A 78 -7.29 14.75 -4.33
CA VAL A 78 -8.19 14.56 -3.19
C VAL A 78 -7.71 15.40 -2.01
N SER A 79 -8.64 15.93 -1.25
CA SER A 79 -8.34 16.63 -0.01
C SER A 79 -7.63 15.71 0.97
N VAL A 80 -6.70 16.24 1.73
CA VAL A 80 -5.93 15.47 2.71
C VAL A 80 -6.28 15.93 4.11
N HIS A 81 -6.71 14.98 4.94
CA HIS A 81 -7.03 15.26 6.33
C HIS A 81 -5.79 15.69 7.11
N PRO A 82 -5.88 16.72 7.99
CA PRO A 82 -4.72 17.24 8.74
C PRO A 82 -3.95 16.18 9.55
N SER A 83 -4.61 15.10 9.98
CA SER A 83 -3.93 14.02 10.72
C SER A 83 -2.83 13.30 9.94
N TYR A 84 -2.78 13.45 8.62
CA TYR A 84 -1.71 12.90 7.78
C TYR A 84 -0.51 13.84 7.64
N GLU A 85 -0.66 15.09 8.02
CA GLU A 85 0.43 16.07 8.02
C GLU A 85 1.40 15.74 9.15
N SER A 86 2.62 15.42 8.80
CA SER A 86 3.70 15.13 9.73
C SER A 86 5.04 15.29 9.01
N ASP A 87 6.04 15.77 9.72
CA ASP A 87 7.42 15.88 9.24
C ASP A 87 8.20 14.57 9.45
N ASP A 88 7.63 13.58 10.15
CA ASP A 88 8.29 12.30 10.39
C ASP A 88 8.53 11.57 9.08
N PRO A 89 9.73 11.06 8.83
CA PRO A 89 10.02 10.33 7.60
C PRO A 89 9.28 8.99 7.56
N ILE A 90 8.90 8.58 6.34
CA ILE A 90 8.48 7.21 6.08
C ILE A 90 9.74 6.34 6.11
N MET A 91 9.65 5.15 6.72
CA MET A 91 10.81 4.28 6.91
C MET A 91 10.65 2.97 6.13
N VAL A 92 11.72 2.55 5.45
CA VAL A 92 11.96 1.17 5.04
C VAL A 92 13.33 0.74 5.53
N ASP A 93 13.41 -0.39 6.22
CA ASP A 93 14.66 -0.88 6.80
C ASP A 93 15.08 -2.19 6.12
N ASN A 94 16.36 -2.32 5.81
CA ASN A 94 16.98 -3.59 5.51
C ASN A 94 17.28 -4.25 6.86
N ALA A 95 16.44 -5.17 7.29
CA ALA A 95 16.51 -5.81 8.58
C ALA A 95 16.26 -7.31 8.48
N LYS A 96 17.16 -8.12 9.06
CA LYS A 96 17.09 -9.58 8.98
C LYS A 96 17.05 -10.09 7.55
N CYS A 97 17.81 -9.45 6.66
CA CYS A 97 17.90 -9.74 5.23
C CYS A 97 16.53 -9.72 4.50
N ARG A 98 15.71 -8.74 4.87
CA ARG A 98 14.42 -8.40 4.25
C ARG A 98 14.23 -6.89 4.19
N PHE A 99 13.31 -6.41 3.36
CA PHE A 99 12.76 -5.06 3.48
C PHE A 99 11.62 -5.06 4.50
N VAL A 100 11.72 -4.20 5.50
CA VAL A 100 10.72 -4.09 6.59
C VAL A 100 10.22 -2.65 6.67
N PRO A 101 8.92 -2.42 6.46
CA PRO A 101 7.91 -3.40 6.08
C PRO A 101 8.09 -3.90 4.63
N HIS A 102 7.50 -5.05 4.28
CA HIS A 102 7.51 -5.62 2.92
C HIS A 102 6.84 -4.70 1.89
N VAL A 103 5.78 -4.01 2.30
CA VAL A 103 5.10 -2.97 1.53
C VAL A 103 5.18 -1.65 2.29
N THR A 104 5.70 -0.62 1.65
CA THR A 104 5.85 0.72 2.23
C THR A 104 5.01 1.73 1.44
N PRO A 105 3.90 2.25 2.00
CA PRO A 105 3.22 3.42 1.45
C PRO A 105 4.13 4.65 1.48
N VAL A 106 4.20 5.36 0.35
CA VAL A 106 5.02 6.56 0.22
C VAL A 106 4.17 7.70 -0.34
N TRP A 107 3.90 8.69 0.48
CA TRP A 107 3.27 9.92 0.01
C TRP A 107 4.33 10.86 -0.57
N THR A 108 4.12 11.39 -1.78
CA THR A 108 5.11 12.24 -2.49
C THR A 108 5.51 13.51 -1.73
N LYS A 109 4.69 13.97 -0.78
CA LYS A 109 5.02 15.09 0.12
C LYS A 109 5.92 14.71 1.31
N ARG A 110 6.24 13.41 1.47
CA ARG A 110 7.01 12.90 2.60
C ARG A 110 8.36 12.36 2.15
N THR A 111 9.35 12.49 3.00
CA THR A 111 10.67 11.87 2.79
C THR A 111 10.61 10.39 3.12
N LEU A 112 11.13 9.53 2.23
CA LEU A 112 11.43 8.14 2.51
C LEU A 112 12.86 8.05 3.06
N MET A 113 13.01 7.45 4.23
CA MET A 113 14.31 7.04 4.79
C MET A 113 14.52 5.56 4.53
N ILE A 114 15.58 5.23 3.82
CA ILE A 114 16.02 3.86 3.57
C ILE A 114 17.16 3.56 4.54
N LYS A 115 16.90 2.68 5.52
CA LYS A 115 17.86 2.32 6.57
C LYS A 115 18.46 0.94 6.31
N ASN A 116 19.63 0.67 6.84
CA ASN A 116 20.19 -0.67 6.96
C ASN A 116 20.56 -0.96 8.40
N SER A 117 19.74 -1.77 9.08
CA SER A 117 20.00 -2.24 10.46
C SER A 117 20.78 -3.54 10.54
N ASP A 118 21.02 -4.20 9.41
CA ASP A 118 21.80 -5.43 9.36
C ASP A 118 23.33 -5.16 9.44
N PRO A 119 24.12 -6.10 9.95
CA PRO A 119 25.58 -5.99 9.97
C PRO A 119 26.23 -6.26 8.61
N VAL A 120 25.44 -6.49 7.57
CA VAL A 120 25.87 -6.73 6.18
C VAL A 120 25.35 -5.62 5.27
N GLY A 121 26.03 -5.38 4.14
CA GLY A 121 25.60 -4.38 3.15
C GLY A 121 24.42 -4.87 2.31
N HIS A 122 23.53 -3.96 2.00
CA HIS A 122 22.44 -4.18 1.05
C HIS A 122 22.45 -3.09 -0.03
N ASN A 123 21.85 -3.36 -1.18
CA ASN A 123 21.45 -2.28 -2.08
C ASN A 123 19.92 -2.24 -2.19
N VAL A 124 19.41 -1.06 -2.53
CA VAL A 124 17.96 -0.86 -2.73
C VAL A 124 17.74 -0.38 -4.14
N GLN A 125 17.46 -1.31 -5.03
CA GLN A 125 17.10 -1.00 -6.41
C GLN A 125 15.62 -0.66 -6.47
N VAL A 126 15.29 0.54 -6.94
CA VAL A 126 13.92 1.01 -7.17
C VAL A 126 13.78 1.31 -8.66
N ASN A 127 12.97 0.50 -9.36
CA ASN A 127 12.70 0.68 -10.79
C ASN A 127 11.41 1.49 -10.97
N ALA A 128 11.44 2.77 -10.59
CA ALA A 128 10.33 3.69 -10.78
C ALA A 128 10.10 3.98 -12.27
N ILE A 129 8.86 4.29 -12.66
CA ILE A 129 8.46 4.57 -14.05
C ILE A 129 8.45 6.08 -14.31
N LEU A 130 7.89 6.86 -13.39
CA LEU A 130 7.71 8.30 -13.52
C LEU A 130 8.74 9.12 -12.71
N ASN A 131 9.42 8.47 -11.78
CA ASN A 131 10.53 9.06 -11.02
C ASN A 131 11.87 8.45 -11.47
N PRO A 132 13.00 9.11 -11.24
CA PRO A 132 14.31 8.53 -11.55
C PRO A 132 14.52 7.19 -10.82
N PRO A 133 14.97 6.14 -11.50
CA PRO A 133 15.33 4.89 -10.85
C PRO A 133 16.59 5.10 -10.00
N ILE A 134 16.69 4.35 -8.91
CA ILE A 134 17.86 4.38 -8.02
C ILE A 134 18.35 2.96 -7.72
N ASN A 135 19.64 2.82 -7.38
CA ASN A 135 20.23 1.56 -6.95
C ASN A 135 21.43 1.78 -5.99
N PRO A 136 21.24 2.55 -4.89
CA PRO A 136 22.31 2.78 -3.95
C PRO A 136 22.68 1.53 -3.14
N VAL A 137 23.93 1.42 -2.78
CA VAL A 137 24.40 0.51 -1.72
C VAL A 137 24.21 1.22 -0.38
N ILE A 138 23.60 0.54 0.57
CA ILE A 138 23.40 1.00 1.94
C ILE A 138 24.30 0.17 2.86
N PRO A 139 25.44 0.68 3.30
CA PRO A 139 26.31 -0.01 4.25
C PRO A 139 25.59 -0.29 5.58
N SER A 140 26.13 -1.23 6.36
CA SER A 140 25.64 -1.50 7.72
C SER A 140 25.56 -0.22 8.56
N GLY A 141 24.42 0.00 9.22
CA GLY A 141 24.12 1.17 10.06
C GLY A 141 23.85 2.46 9.29
N ALA A 142 23.96 2.47 7.96
CA ALA A 142 23.74 3.66 7.15
C ALA A 142 22.25 3.92 6.87
N MET A 143 21.96 5.17 6.50
CA MET A 143 20.64 5.63 6.05
C MET A 143 20.77 6.51 4.82
N LEU A 144 19.79 6.44 3.93
CA LEU A 144 19.65 7.27 2.74
C LEU A 144 18.30 7.97 2.74
N LYS A 145 18.28 9.26 2.40
CA LYS A 145 17.05 10.02 2.14
C LYS A 145 16.68 9.91 0.67
N GLN A 146 15.40 9.62 0.40
CA GLN A 146 14.84 9.60 -0.93
C GLN A 146 13.52 10.38 -0.96
N THR A 147 13.30 11.17 -2.01
CA THR A 147 12.03 11.84 -2.27
C THR A 147 11.51 11.47 -3.65
N TYR A 148 10.20 11.46 -3.80
CA TYR A 148 9.53 11.18 -5.07
C TYR A 148 8.65 12.37 -5.44
N LYS A 149 8.74 12.81 -6.70
CA LYS A 149 7.98 13.97 -7.19
C LYS A 149 6.61 13.57 -7.73
N PHE A 150 6.52 12.38 -8.32
CA PHE A 150 5.32 11.91 -9.01
C PHE A 150 4.82 10.62 -8.39
N SER A 151 3.49 10.44 -8.34
CA SER A 151 2.90 9.13 -8.03
C SER A 151 3.18 8.15 -9.15
N GLU A 152 3.47 6.89 -8.77
CA GLU A 152 3.69 5.82 -9.72
C GLU A 152 2.35 5.18 -10.16
N PRO A 153 2.25 4.71 -11.41
CA PRO A 153 1.00 4.16 -11.93
C PRO A 153 0.60 2.83 -11.28
N MET A 154 1.56 2.15 -10.65
CA MET A 154 1.40 0.87 -9.97
C MET A 154 2.40 0.76 -8.82
N PRO A 155 2.21 -0.19 -7.87
CA PRO A 155 3.23 -0.48 -6.87
C PRO A 155 4.59 -0.75 -7.50
N THR A 156 5.62 -0.09 -6.98
CA THR A 156 6.99 -0.13 -7.52
C THR A 156 7.80 -1.16 -6.74
N LYS A 157 8.30 -2.17 -7.45
CA LYS A 157 9.14 -3.19 -6.84
C LYS A 157 10.46 -2.60 -6.36
N ILE A 158 10.87 -2.97 -5.14
CA ILE A 158 12.23 -2.82 -4.65
C ILE A 158 12.89 -4.17 -4.49
N ASN A 159 14.18 -4.25 -4.79
CA ASN A 159 14.95 -5.49 -4.66
C ASN A 159 16.40 -5.20 -4.28
N CYS A 160 17.07 -6.22 -3.73
CA CYS A 160 18.49 -6.20 -3.45
C CYS A 160 19.23 -7.13 -4.43
N SER A 161 20.21 -6.60 -5.17
CA SER A 161 21.02 -7.42 -6.10
C SER A 161 22.05 -8.27 -5.38
N ILE A 162 22.45 -7.87 -4.15
CA ILE A 162 23.38 -8.64 -3.30
C ILE A 162 22.68 -9.87 -2.74
N HIS A 163 21.43 -9.72 -2.32
CA HIS A 163 20.58 -10.76 -1.73
C HIS A 163 19.32 -10.94 -2.59
N PRO A 164 19.35 -11.77 -3.64
CA PRO A 164 18.30 -11.81 -4.67
C PRO A 164 16.90 -12.18 -4.18
N TRP A 165 16.80 -12.79 -3.00
CA TRP A 165 15.51 -13.09 -2.36
C TRP A 165 14.86 -11.87 -1.70
N MET A 166 15.63 -10.79 -1.42
CA MET A 166 15.07 -9.59 -0.80
C MET A 166 14.27 -8.80 -1.83
N THR A 167 12.97 -8.83 -1.68
CA THR A 167 12.00 -8.07 -2.47
C THR A 167 11.04 -7.33 -1.54
N GLY A 168 10.46 -6.25 -2.04
CA GLY A 168 9.43 -5.48 -1.38
C GLY A 168 8.79 -4.48 -2.35
N TRP A 169 7.90 -3.64 -1.85
CA TRP A 169 7.12 -2.74 -2.69
C TRP A 169 6.99 -1.35 -2.09
N LEU A 170 7.17 -0.32 -2.91
CA LEU A 170 6.80 1.05 -2.59
C LEU A 170 5.47 1.39 -3.28
N VAL A 171 4.54 1.96 -2.54
CA VAL A 171 3.27 2.46 -3.08
C VAL A 171 3.34 3.98 -3.08
N ILE A 172 3.90 4.53 -4.16
CA ILE A 172 4.18 5.97 -4.28
C ILE A 172 2.95 6.69 -4.80
N ARG A 173 2.32 7.50 -3.95
CA ARG A 173 1.06 8.21 -4.25
C ARG A 173 1.16 9.69 -3.94
N ASP A 174 0.33 10.49 -4.62
CA ASP A 174 0.14 11.93 -4.40
C ASP A 174 -0.86 12.24 -3.28
N ASN A 175 -1.45 11.21 -2.68
CA ASN A 175 -2.27 11.28 -1.48
C ASN A 175 -1.86 10.19 -0.48
N PRO A 176 -2.16 10.33 0.82
CA PRO A 176 -1.74 9.39 1.86
C PRO A 176 -2.68 8.18 2.01
N TYR A 177 -3.78 8.11 1.26
CA TYR A 177 -4.84 7.11 1.44
C TYR A 177 -4.45 5.76 0.85
N VAL A 178 -3.51 5.11 1.53
CA VAL A 178 -3.00 3.77 1.21
C VAL A 178 -3.08 2.90 2.45
N GLY A 179 -3.79 1.80 2.36
CA GLY A 179 -3.83 0.75 3.36
C GLY A 179 -3.06 -0.49 2.91
N VAL A 180 -2.41 -1.14 3.84
CA VAL A 180 -1.70 -2.41 3.63
C VAL A 180 -2.26 -3.44 4.58
N ALA A 181 -2.68 -4.59 4.05
CA ALA A 181 -3.24 -5.66 4.86
C ALA A 181 -2.24 -6.19 5.88
N ASP A 182 -2.67 -6.27 7.12
CA ASP A 182 -1.91 -6.89 8.20
C ASP A 182 -1.83 -8.44 8.03
N LYS A 183 -1.23 -9.12 8.99
CA LYS A 183 -1.12 -10.59 9.00
C LYS A 183 -2.46 -11.32 9.05
N ASN A 184 -3.56 -10.64 9.36
CA ASN A 184 -4.91 -11.18 9.40
C ASN A 184 -5.73 -10.80 8.15
N GLY A 185 -5.10 -10.11 7.19
CA GLY A 185 -5.74 -9.62 5.98
C GLY A 185 -6.52 -8.31 6.17
N LEU A 186 -6.46 -7.69 7.35
CA LEU A 186 -7.20 -6.47 7.67
C LEU A 186 -6.51 -5.23 7.09
N VAL A 187 -7.29 -4.43 6.37
CA VAL A 187 -6.91 -3.09 5.87
C VAL A 187 -7.84 -2.07 6.50
N GLU A 188 -7.28 -1.01 7.05
CA GLU A 188 -8.01 0.18 7.48
C GLU A 188 -7.37 1.42 6.83
N ILE A 189 -8.19 2.28 6.23
CA ILE A 189 -7.77 3.61 5.76
C ILE A 189 -8.70 4.61 6.43
N LYS A 190 -8.12 5.53 7.19
CA LYS A 190 -8.86 6.49 8.02
C LYS A 190 -8.92 7.87 7.36
N ASN A 191 -9.91 8.66 7.77
CA ASN A 191 -10.03 10.06 7.41
C ASN A 191 -9.93 10.31 5.89
N ILE A 192 -10.61 9.45 5.10
CA ILE A 192 -10.74 9.58 3.66
C ILE A 192 -11.80 10.66 3.38
N PRO A 193 -11.64 11.55 2.38
CA PRO A 193 -12.69 12.49 2.02
C PRO A 193 -14.01 11.80 1.73
N ALA A 194 -15.10 12.33 2.26
CA ALA A 194 -16.45 11.83 1.95
C ALA A 194 -16.76 12.02 0.47
N GLY A 195 -17.53 11.10 -0.11
CA GLY A 195 -17.93 11.08 -1.51
C GLY A 195 -17.58 9.78 -2.23
N GLU A 196 -17.88 9.71 -3.53
CA GLU A 196 -17.52 8.58 -4.38
C GLU A 196 -16.05 8.69 -4.81
N LEU A 197 -15.27 7.67 -4.48
CA LEU A 197 -13.83 7.56 -4.81
C LEU A 197 -13.53 6.23 -5.49
N GLU A 198 -12.55 6.21 -6.39
CA GLU A 198 -12.05 4.99 -7.01
C GLU A 198 -10.91 4.39 -6.18
N PHE A 199 -11.14 3.20 -5.64
CA PHE A 199 -10.11 2.43 -4.93
C PHE A 199 -9.50 1.39 -5.87
N GLN A 200 -8.22 1.04 -5.60
CA GLN A 200 -7.56 -0.04 -6.31
C GLN A 200 -6.97 -1.04 -5.34
N PHE A 201 -7.17 -2.32 -5.64
CA PHE A 201 -6.70 -3.46 -4.87
C PHE A 201 -5.61 -4.19 -5.65
N TRP A 202 -4.48 -4.46 -5.00
CA TRP A 202 -3.34 -5.11 -5.62
C TRP A 202 -2.63 -6.05 -4.63
N GLN A 203 -2.12 -7.17 -5.12
CA GLN A 203 -1.36 -8.14 -4.36
C GLN A 203 -0.22 -8.69 -5.22
N GLU A 204 0.95 -8.95 -4.65
CA GLU A 204 2.19 -9.26 -5.36
C GLU A 204 2.07 -10.45 -6.34
N LYS A 205 1.52 -11.58 -5.91
CA LYS A 205 1.37 -12.79 -6.75
C LYS A 205 0.09 -12.79 -7.61
N VAL A 206 -0.85 -11.90 -7.31
CA VAL A 206 -2.12 -11.76 -8.04
C VAL A 206 -2.01 -10.64 -9.10
N GLY A 207 -1.25 -9.60 -8.80
CA GLY A 207 -1.31 -8.33 -9.50
C GLY A 207 -2.56 -7.55 -9.08
N TYR A 208 -3.27 -6.95 -10.02
CA TYR A 208 -4.55 -6.32 -9.73
C TYR A 208 -5.60 -7.37 -9.37
N VAL A 209 -6.24 -7.21 -8.21
CA VAL A 209 -7.31 -8.10 -7.72
C VAL A 209 -8.57 -7.83 -8.54
N ARG A 210 -8.70 -8.54 -9.66
CA ARG A 210 -9.73 -8.30 -10.69
C ARG A 210 -11.04 -9.05 -10.49
N GLU A 211 -11.06 -10.01 -9.59
CA GLU A 211 -12.20 -10.83 -9.26
C GLU A 211 -12.18 -11.12 -7.77
N VAL A 212 -13.31 -11.01 -7.12
CA VAL A 212 -13.48 -11.29 -5.69
C VAL A 212 -14.83 -11.97 -5.47
N GLU A 213 -14.96 -12.63 -4.32
CA GLU A 213 -16.25 -13.02 -3.79
C GLU A 213 -16.60 -12.07 -2.63
N LEU A 214 -17.74 -11.42 -2.73
CA LEU A 214 -18.27 -10.48 -1.76
C LEU A 214 -19.73 -10.86 -1.50
N ASP A 215 -20.10 -11.07 -0.25
CA ASP A 215 -21.45 -11.52 0.16
C ASP A 215 -21.94 -12.76 -0.61
N GLY A 216 -21.03 -13.71 -0.85
CA GLY A 216 -21.32 -14.95 -1.58
C GLY A 216 -21.53 -14.80 -3.08
N LYS A 217 -21.22 -13.62 -3.64
CA LYS A 217 -21.33 -13.34 -5.08
C LYS A 217 -19.96 -13.04 -5.68
N THR A 218 -19.70 -13.55 -6.87
CA THR A 218 -18.52 -13.15 -7.66
C THR A 218 -18.72 -11.75 -8.21
N VAL A 219 -17.78 -10.86 -7.90
CA VAL A 219 -17.75 -9.48 -8.40
C VAL A 219 -16.47 -9.26 -9.20
N LEU A 220 -16.62 -8.61 -10.37
CA LEU A 220 -15.49 -8.29 -11.23
C LEU A 220 -15.06 -6.83 -11.02
N TRP A 221 -13.78 -6.62 -10.71
CA TRP A 221 -13.15 -5.32 -10.56
C TRP A 221 -12.19 -5.08 -11.72
N ASN A 222 -12.56 -4.22 -12.65
CA ASN A 222 -11.70 -3.94 -13.81
C ASN A 222 -10.32 -3.42 -13.36
N ARG A 223 -9.27 -4.21 -13.57
CA ARG A 223 -7.91 -3.93 -13.09
C ARG A 223 -7.85 -3.71 -11.57
N GLY A 224 -8.66 -4.42 -10.79
CA GLY A 224 -8.71 -4.28 -9.33
C GLY A 224 -9.31 -2.96 -8.85
N ARG A 225 -10.14 -2.29 -9.67
CA ARG A 225 -10.73 -0.99 -9.34
C ARG A 225 -12.19 -1.14 -8.97
N VAL A 226 -12.56 -0.40 -7.94
CA VAL A 226 -13.94 -0.31 -7.46
C VAL A 226 -14.22 1.12 -7.00
N LYS A 227 -15.40 1.64 -7.33
CA LYS A 227 -15.91 2.89 -6.80
C LYS A 227 -16.65 2.60 -5.51
N LEU A 228 -16.29 3.31 -4.46
CA LEU A 228 -16.91 3.21 -3.13
C LEU A 228 -17.30 4.59 -2.67
N THR A 229 -18.47 4.71 -2.04
CA THR A 229 -18.92 5.94 -1.42
C THR A 229 -18.51 5.94 0.05
N ILE A 230 -17.75 6.94 0.45
CA ILE A 230 -17.37 7.19 1.83
C ILE A 230 -18.33 8.23 2.42
N GLU A 231 -19.06 7.85 3.46
CA GLU A 231 -19.99 8.74 4.14
C GLU A 231 -19.27 9.49 5.27
N ASP A 232 -19.68 10.74 5.52
CA ASP A 232 -19.11 11.59 6.56
C ASP A 232 -19.33 10.99 7.96
N GLY A 233 -18.27 10.90 8.74
CA GLY A 233 -18.28 10.35 10.09
C GLY A 233 -18.36 8.82 10.17
N GLU A 234 -18.55 8.13 9.03
CA GLU A 234 -18.84 6.70 9.00
C GLU A 234 -17.61 5.85 8.61
N THR A 235 -17.70 4.57 8.92
CA THR A 235 -16.77 3.55 8.43
C THR A 235 -17.48 2.64 7.45
N LEU A 236 -17.09 2.71 6.19
CA LEU A 236 -17.50 1.71 5.20
C LEU A 236 -16.74 0.40 5.48
N ASP A 237 -17.40 -0.58 6.08
CA ASP A 237 -16.86 -1.92 6.32
C ASP A 237 -17.33 -2.87 5.20
N LEU A 238 -16.43 -3.31 4.33
CA LEU A 238 -16.72 -4.27 3.28
C LEU A 238 -16.75 -5.73 3.80
N GLY A 239 -16.43 -5.95 5.07
CA GLY A 239 -16.34 -7.30 5.63
C GLY A 239 -15.22 -8.12 4.96
N ASP A 240 -15.53 -9.40 4.72
CA ASP A 240 -14.61 -10.34 4.09
C ASP A 240 -14.71 -10.27 2.57
N VAL A 241 -13.62 -9.89 1.94
CA VAL A 241 -13.47 -9.89 0.48
C VAL A 241 -12.55 -11.07 0.11
N THR A 242 -13.15 -12.13 -0.46
CA THR A 242 -12.39 -13.33 -0.81
C THR A 242 -11.72 -13.18 -2.17
N VAL A 243 -10.40 -13.38 -2.18
CA VAL A 243 -9.58 -13.41 -3.40
C VAL A 243 -9.43 -14.84 -3.87
N PRO A 244 -9.99 -15.22 -5.04
CA PRO A 244 -9.93 -16.61 -5.53
C PRO A 244 -8.49 -17.09 -5.76
N ALA A 245 -8.17 -18.30 -5.32
CA ALA A 245 -6.84 -18.91 -5.46
C ALA A 245 -6.37 -19.01 -6.92
N LYS A 246 -7.30 -19.15 -7.88
CA LYS A 246 -7.01 -19.18 -9.33
C LYS A 246 -6.35 -17.90 -9.87
N LEU A 247 -6.37 -16.80 -9.11
CA LEU A 247 -5.72 -15.54 -9.51
C LEU A 247 -4.23 -15.50 -9.16
N VAL A 248 -3.76 -16.37 -8.28
CA VAL A 248 -2.34 -16.45 -7.88
C VAL A 248 -1.51 -17.03 -9.03
N LYS A 249 -0.37 -16.39 -9.32
CA LYS A 249 0.55 -16.74 -10.41
C LYS A 249 1.84 -17.35 -9.88
#